data_b63596e23e5d10564bf6a48a7728e0cc
#
_entry.id   b63596e23e5d10564bf6a48a7728e0cc
#
_cell.length_a   1.000
_cell.length_b   1.000
_cell.length_c   1.000
_cell.angle_alpha   90.00
_cell.angle_beta   90.00
_cell.angle_gamma   90.00
#
_symmetry.space_group_name_H-M   'P 1'
#
loop_
_entity.id
_entity.type
_entity.pdbx_description
1 polymer ?
#
loop_
_entity_poly.entity_id
_entity_poly.type
_entity_poly.pdbx_seq_one_letter_code
_entity_poly.pdbx_strand_id
1 'polypeptide(L)'
;MMRVLSHAAVAAALCFPAVAMAATPVINVFKSASCGCCSAWVEHLKTNGLSTRVTNVDNPSDYRERGGIPTALGSCHTGMVQGYAIEGHVPAKEIKRLLSERPKARGVAVPAMPLGSPGMEGPRKDPYDVFLVHATGRTTVYKHYN
;
A
#
# COMPACT_ATOMS: atom_id res chain seq x y z
N MET A 1 4.34 38.06 68.61
CA MET A 1 4.36 38.21 67.12
C MET A 1 4.77 36.91 66.49
N MET A 2 3.84 36.06 66.06
CA MET A 2 4.08 34.78 65.43
C MET A 2 3.90 34.96 63.91
N ARG A 3 4.99 34.77 63.12
CA ARG A 3 4.95 34.76 61.65
C ARG A 3 4.59 33.38 61.16
N VAL A 4 3.42 33.25 60.54
CA VAL A 4 2.99 32.03 59.86
C VAL A 4 3.61 32.06 58.46
N LEU A 5 4.54 31.10 58.15
CA LEU A 5 5.09 30.89 56.82
C LEU A 5 4.14 29.97 56.03
N SER A 6 3.44 30.53 55.07
CA SER A 6 2.63 29.76 54.10
C SER A 6 3.53 29.14 53.06
N HIS A 7 3.60 27.80 53.01
CA HIS A 7 4.26 27.06 51.94
C HIS A 7 3.27 26.87 50.80
N ALA A 8 3.49 27.57 49.69
CA ALA A 8 2.79 27.32 48.44
C ALA A 8 3.40 26.12 47.74
N ALA A 9 2.69 25.01 47.70
CA ALA A 9 3.08 23.82 46.90
C ALA A 9 2.74 24.05 45.43
N VAL A 10 3.77 24.19 44.58
CA VAL A 10 3.60 24.27 43.14
C VAL A 10 3.50 22.83 42.60
N ALA A 11 2.30 22.44 42.21
CA ALA A 11 2.06 21.15 41.52
C ALA A 11 2.48 21.28 40.05
N ALA A 12 3.62 20.68 39.66
CA ALA A 12 4.06 20.57 38.30
C ALA A 12 3.22 19.49 37.58
N ALA A 13 2.29 19.90 36.70
CA ALA A 13 1.55 18.99 35.86
C ALA A 13 2.47 18.43 34.76
N LEU A 14 2.82 17.15 34.86
CA LEU A 14 3.56 16.40 33.83
C LEU A 14 2.62 16.13 32.65
N CYS A 15 2.74 16.95 31.60
CA CYS A 15 2.06 16.72 30.32
C CYS A 15 2.79 15.60 29.57
N PHE A 16 2.30 14.35 29.63
CA PHE A 16 2.80 13.28 28.78
C PHE A 16 2.23 13.46 27.37
N PRO A 17 3.06 13.54 26.31
CA PRO A 17 2.56 13.54 24.95
C PRO A 17 1.90 12.18 24.67
N ALA A 18 0.62 12.19 24.34
CA ALA A 18 -0.08 11.01 23.84
C ALA A 18 0.49 10.68 22.45
N VAL A 19 1.25 9.60 22.35
CA VAL A 19 1.70 9.05 21.06
C VAL A 19 0.46 8.46 20.38
N ALA A 20 -0.11 9.21 19.44
CA ALA A 20 -1.19 8.71 18.59
C ALA A 20 -0.62 7.58 17.73
N MET A 21 -0.97 6.32 18.02
CA MET A 21 -0.69 5.20 17.13
C MET A 21 -1.50 5.41 15.86
N ALA A 22 -0.81 5.78 14.77
CA ALA A 22 -1.44 5.85 13.46
C ALA A 22 -1.93 4.45 13.08
N ALA A 23 -3.24 4.32 12.83
CA ALA A 23 -3.84 3.07 12.39
C ALA A 23 -3.15 2.58 11.10
N THR A 24 -2.78 1.30 11.03
CA THR A 24 -2.19 0.70 9.84
C THR A 24 -3.16 0.85 8.67
N PRO A 25 -2.74 1.46 7.54
CA PRO A 25 -3.62 1.67 6.41
C PRO A 25 -4.10 0.33 5.84
N VAL A 26 -5.40 0.24 5.52
CA VAL A 26 -6.02 -0.95 4.93
C VAL A 26 -6.02 -0.81 3.41
N ILE A 27 -5.47 -1.79 2.70
CA ILE A 27 -5.52 -1.88 1.25
C ILE A 27 -6.84 -2.55 0.86
N ASN A 28 -7.72 -1.81 0.18
CA ASN A 28 -8.96 -2.37 -0.38
C ASN A 28 -8.62 -3.03 -1.72
N VAL A 29 -8.73 -4.34 -1.81
CA VAL A 29 -8.34 -5.14 -2.98
C VAL A 29 -9.59 -5.57 -3.74
N PHE A 30 -9.65 -5.27 -5.04
CA PHE A 30 -10.70 -5.61 -5.97
C PHE A 30 -10.18 -6.64 -6.97
N LYS A 31 -10.73 -7.84 -6.96
CA LYS A 31 -10.30 -8.99 -7.76
C LYS A 31 -11.46 -9.87 -8.17
N SER A 32 -11.27 -10.69 -9.22
CA SER A 32 -12.22 -11.75 -9.52
C SER A 32 -12.23 -12.84 -8.43
N ALA A 33 -13.39 -13.40 -8.12
CA ALA A 33 -13.54 -14.49 -7.15
C ALA A 33 -12.65 -15.71 -7.50
N SER A 34 -12.51 -16.02 -8.79
CA SER A 34 -11.75 -17.17 -9.31
C SER A 34 -10.23 -16.92 -9.43
N CYS A 35 -9.74 -15.70 -9.17
CA CYS A 35 -8.32 -15.37 -9.34
C CYS A 35 -7.46 -15.93 -8.19
N GLY A 36 -6.84 -17.09 -8.39
CA GLY A 36 -5.97 -17.75 -7.40
C GLY A 36 -4.69 -16.98 -7.11
N CYS A 37 -3.98 -16.50 -8.14
CA CYS A 37 -2.76 -15.72 -7.99
C CYS A 37 -3.01 -14.38 -7.28
N CYS A 38 -4.18 -13.77 -7.47
CA CYS A 38 -4.59 -12.58 -6.72
C CYS A 38 -4.74 -12.88 -5.23
N SER A 39 -5.28 -14.06 -4.88
CA SER A 39 -5.42 -14.49 -3.48
C SER A 39 -4.04 -14.75 -2.85
N ALA A 40 -3.11 -15.34 -3.60
CA ALA A 40 -1.72 -15.53 -3.16
C ALA A 40 -1.00 -14.19 -2.95
N TRP A 41 -1.23 -13.19 -3.82
CA TRP A 41 -0.72 -11.85 -3.61
C TRP A 41 -1.29 -11.18 -2.34
N VAL A 42 -2.58 -11.33 -2.07
CA VAL A 42 -3.20 -10.84 -0.83
C VAL A 42 -2.53 -11.47 0.39
N GLU A 43 -2.24 -12.76 0.34
CA GLU A 43 -1.54 -13.45 1.44
C GLU A 43 -0.10 -12.95 1.59
N HIS A 44 0.62 -12.72 0.48
CA HIS A 44 1.92 -12.05 0.50
C HIS A 44 1.87 -10.69 1.22
N LEU A 45 0.83 -9.88 0.97
CA LEU A 45 0.68 -8.59 1.67
C LEU A 45 0.52 -8.77 3.18
N LYS A 46 -0.37 -9.69 3.60
CA LYS A 46 -0.63 -9.97 5.02
C LYS A 46 0.60 -10.49 5.75
N THR A 47 1.32 -11.46 5.17
CA THR A 47 2.56 -12.02 5.75
C THR A 47 3.66 -10.98 5.88
N ASN A 48 3.60 -9.92 5.07
CA ASN A 48 4.48 -8.76 5.16
C ASN A 48 3.92 -7.62 6.04
N GLY A 49 2.87 -7.86 6.83
CA GLY A 49 2.35 -6.89 7.81
C GLY A 49 1.51 -5.77 7.20
N LEU A 50 0.97 -5.95 5.98
CA LEU A 50 0.00 -5.03 5.38
C LEU A 50 -1.43 -5.55 5.60
N SER A 51 -2.30 -4.66 6.04
CA SER A 51 -3.72 -4.99 6.23
C SER A 51 -4.47 -4.91 4.90
N THR A 52 -5.33 -5.89 4.63
CA THR A 52 -6.10 -5.97 3.39
C THR A 52 -7.59 -6.19 3.65
N ARG A 53 -8.43 -5.61 2.80
CA ARG A 53 -9.87 -5.92 2.69
C ARG A 53 -10.15 -6.31 1.24
N VAL A 54 -10.61 -7.54 1.03
CA VAL A 54 -10.87 -8.07 -0.32
C VAL A 54 -12.34 -7.94 -0.66
N THR A 55 -12.61 -7.46 -1.87
CA THR A 55 -13.94 -7.43 -2.50
C THR A 55 -13.83 -8.17 -3.83
N ASN A 56 -14.61 -9.24 -3.99
CA ASN A 56 -14.74 -9.92 -5.28
C ASN A 56 -15.66 -9.10 -6.20
N VAL A 57 -15.19 -8.87 -7.42
CA VAL A 57 -15.88 -8.06 -8.43
C VAL A 57 -15.85 -8.76 -9.78
N ASP A 58 -16.83 -8.45 -10.63
CA ASP A 58 -16.93 -9.05 -11.96
C ASP A 58 -15.87 -8.46 -12.91
N ASN A 59 -15.59 -7.15 -12.78
CA ASN A 59 -14.62 -6.46 -13.62
C ASN A 59 -13.59 -5.64 -12.78
N PRO A 60 -12.44 -6.23 -12.42
CA PRO A 60 -11.37 -5.51 -11.70
C PRO A 60 -10.84 -4.28 -12.46
N SER A 61 -10.95 -4.26 -13.81
CA SER A 61 -10.49 -3.14 -14.64
C SER A 61 -11.17 -1.82 -14.31
N ASP A 62 -12.42 -1.84 -13.84
CA ASP A 62 -13.15 -0.62 -13.45
C ASP A 62 -12.43 0.11 -12.30
N TYR A 63 -11.81 -0.63 -11.41
CA TYR A 63 -11.07 -0.08 -10.27
C TYR A 63 -9.70 0.44 -10.69
N ARG A 64 -9.04 -0.22 -11.65
CA ARG A 64 -7.81 0.29 -12.28
C ARG A 64 -8.09 1.66 -12.94
N GLU A 65 -9.16 1.77 -13.70
CA GLU A 65 -9.55 3.02 -14.36
C GLU A 65 -9.87 4.12 -13.35
N ARG A 66 -10.63 3.83 -12.30
CA ARG A 66 -10.90 4.75 -11.18
C ARG A 66 -9.62 5.21 -10.49
N GLY A 67 -8.62 4.34 -10.37
CA GLY A 67 -7.29 4.66 -9.86
C GLY A 67 -6.43 5.46 -10.85
N GLY A 68 -6.91 5.65 -12.08
CA GLY A 68 -6.20 6.37 -13.14
C GLY A 68 -4.95 5.65 -13.63
N ILE A 69 -4.88 4.33 -13.50
CA ILE A 69 -3.80 3.52 -14.04
C ILE A 69 -4.08 3.23 -15.52
N PRO A 70 -3.15 3.56 -16.43
CA PRO A 70 -3.32 3.31 -17.86
C PRO A 70 -3.58 1.84 -18.17
N THR A 71 -4.44 1.56 -19.16
CA THR A 71 -4.79 0.20 -19.57
C THR A 71 -3.57 -0.65 -19.96
N ALA A 72 -2.54 -0.03 -20.55
CA ALA A 72 -1.28 -0.70 -20.90
C ALA A 72 -0.51 -1.27 -19.70
N LEU A 73 -0.82 -0.80 -18.48
CA LEU A 73 -0.23 -1.32 -17.23
C LEU A 73 -1.17 -2.29 -16.50
N GLY A 74 -2.23 -2.74 -17.15
CA GLY A 74 -3.24 -3.60 -16.54
C GLY A 74 -2.72 -4.96 -16.11
N SER A 75 -3.31 -5.44 -15.03
CA SER A 75 -3.13 -6.77 -14.46
C SER A 75 -4.51 -7.34 -14.03
N CYS A 76 -4.53 -8.31 -13.12
CA CYS A 76 -5.73 -9.05 -12.75
C CYS A 76 -6.44 -8.55 -11.49
N HIS A 77 -5.89 -7.55 -10.81
CA HIS A 77 -6.49 -6.94 -9.62
C HIS A 77 -5.96 -5.54 -9.37
N THR A 78 -6.72 -4.76 -8.62
CA THR A 78 -6.33 -3.40 -8.19
C THR A 78 -6.52 -3.27 -6.68
N GLY A 79 -5.50 -2.79 -5.98
CA GLY A 79 -5.59 -2.35 -4.59
C GLY A 79 -5.74 -0.84 -4.51
N MET A 80 -6.51 -0.34 -3.53
CA MET A 80 -6.64 1.08 -3.25
C MET A 80 -6.23 1.36 -1.80
N VAL A 81 -5.32 2.31 -1.58
CA VAL A 81 -4.85 2.67 -0.26
C VAL A 81 -4.42 4.12 -0.19
N GLN A 82 -4.97 4.89 0.74
CA GLN A 82 -4.60 6.30 0.98
C GLN A 82 -4.52 7.17 -0.30
N GLY A 83 -5.42 6.95 -1.26
CA GLY A 83 -5.48 7.66 -2.53
C GLY A 83 -4.57 7.09 -3.63
N TYR A 84 -3.76 6.08 -3.35
CA TYR A 84 -2.96 5.37 -4.35
C TYR A 84 -3.68 4.14 -4.88
N ALA A 85 -3.49 3.87 -6.18
CA ALA A 85 -3.82 2.61 -6.82
C ALA A 85 -2.58 1.71 -6.87
N ILE A 86 -2.77 0.42 -6.54
CA ILE A 86 -1.77 -0.62 -6.59
C ILE A 86 -2.25 -1.64 -7.63
N GLU A 87 -1.68 -1.63 -8.81
CA GLU A 87 -2.11 -2.51 -9.91
C GLU A 87 -1.22 -3.73 -10.03
N GLY A 88 -1.83 -4.91 -9.97
CA GLY A 88 -1.15 -6.18 -10.16
C GLY A 88 -0.23 -6.58 -9.00
N HIS A 89 0.73 -7.43 -9.30
CA HIS A 89 1.54 -8.18 -8.35
C HIS A 89 2.71 -7.36 -7.75
N VAL A 90 2.41 -6.14 -7.28
CA VAL A 90 3.38 -5.24 -6.66
C VAL A 90 3.88 -5.82 -5.34
N PRO A 91 5.22 -5.95 -5.13
CA PRO A 91 5.75 -6.44 -3.88
C PRO A 91 5.40 -5.54 -2.68
N ALA A 92 5.12 -6.15 -1.54
CA ALA A 92 4.79 -5.45 -0.29
C ALA A 92 5.83 -4.39 0.11
N LYS A 93 7.11 -4.64 -0.18
CA LYS A 93 8.20 -3.70 0.06
C LYS A 93 7.99 -2.38 -0.69
N GLU A 94 7.59 -2.46 -1.97
CA GLU A 94 7.39 -1.26 -2.80
C GLU A 94 6.12 -0.52 -2.42
N ILE A 95 5.09 -1.24 -1.95
CA ILE A 95 3.88 -0.60 -1.38
C ILE A 95 4.23 0.16 -0.10
N LYS A 96 4.99 -0.45 0.82
CA LYS A 96 5.45 0.22 2.04
C LYS A 96 6.28 1.46 1.73
N ARG A 97 7.17 1.37 0.74
CA ARG A 97 7.98 2.48 0.26
C ARG A 97 7.10 3.61 -0.28
N LEU A 98 6.10 3.30 -1.13
CA LEU A 98 5.13 4.27 -1.66
C LEU A 98 4.39 5.01 -0.54
N LEU A 99 3.91 4.28 0.46
CA LEU A 99 3.16 4.84 1.59
C LEU A 99 4.04 5.71 2.51
N SER A 100 5.34 5.42 2.57
CA SER A 100 6.33 6.19 3.33
C SER A 100 6.78 7.45 2.59
N GLU A 101 7.14 7.33 1.31
CA GLU A 101 7.65 8.44 0.48
C GLU A 101 6.55 9.43 0.07
N ARG A 102 5.32 8.97 -0.08
CA ARG A 102 4.14 9.77 -0.46
C ARG A 102 4.34 10.64 -1.70
N PRO A 103 4.86 10.09 -2.81
CA PRO A 103 5.09 10.88 -4.02
C PRO A 103 3.76 11.40 -4.60
N LYS A 104 3.82 12.51 -5.34
CA LYS A 104 2.66 13.00 -6.13
C LYS A 104 2.43 12.11 -7.35
N ALA A 105 1.74 11.01 -7.15
CA ALA A 105 1.50 9.97 -8.13
C ALA A 105 0.06 9.41 -8.01
N ARG A 106 -0.40 8.70 -9.03
CA ARG A 106 -1.64 7.90 -8.98
C ARG A 106 -1.44 6.60 -8.23
N GLY A 107 -0.24 6.01 -8.30
CA GLY A 107 0.09 4.75 -7.67
C GLY A 107 1.26 4.04 -8.31
N VAL A 108 1.32 2.72 -8.13
CA VAL A 108 2.33 1.84 -8.69
C VAL A 108 1.69 0.67 -9.42
N ALA A 109 2.38 0.14 -10.43
CA ALA A 109 1.87 -0.96 -11.24
C ALA A 109 2.97 -1.98 -11.57
N VAL A 110 2.60 -3.26 -11.55
CA VAL A 110 3.32 -4.37 -12.21
C VAL A 110 2.41 -4.87 -13.32
N PRO A 111 2.69 -4.54 -14.60
CA PRO A 111 1.87 -4.96 -15.72
C PRO A 111 1.85 -6.48 -15.87
N ALA A 112 0.74 -7.02 -16.38
CA ALA A 112 0.55 -8.44 -16.58
C ALA A 112 0.74 -9.25 -15.28
N MET A 113 1.36 -10.42 -15.37
CA MET A 113 1.59 -11.36 -14.26
C MET A 113 2.96 -12.03 -14.43
N PRO A 114 4.08 -11.28 -14.27
CA PRO A 114 5.41 -11.84 -14.49
C PRO A 114 5.71 -12.95 -13.49
N LEU A 115 6.26 -14.06 -13.97
CA LEU A 115 6.66 -15.17 -13.13
C LEU A 115 7.73 -14.73 -12.13
N GLY A 116 7.58 -15.14 -10.87
CA GLY A 116 8.45 -14.73 -9.77
C GLY A 116 8.03 -13.45 -9.06
N SER A 117 7.02 -12.71 -9.56
CA SER A 117 6.36 -11.65 -8.77
C SER A 117 5.52 -12.27 -7.64
N PRO A 118 5.20 -11.53 -6.57
CA PRO A 118 4.43 -12.07 -5.44
C PRO A 118 3.07 -12.65 -5.86
N GLY A 119 2.80 -13.91 -5.52
CA GLY A 119 1.61 -14.66 -5.95
C GLY A 119 1.77 -15.35 -7.31
N MET A 120 2.93 -15.19 -7.95
CA MET A 120 3.32 -15.84 -9.21
C MET A 120 4.65 -16.60 -9.05
N GLU A 121 4.93 -17.08 -7.84
CA GLU A 121 6.12 -17.84 -7.50
C GLU A 121 6.16 -19.16 -8.27
N GLY A 122 7.35 -19.58 -8.68
CA GLY A 122 7.58 -20.81 -9.41
C GLY A 122 9.06 -21.07 -9.67
N PRO A 123 9.39 -22.17 -10.39
CA PRO A 123 10.78 -22.52 -10.68
C PRO A 123 11.47 -21.53 -11.63
N ARG A 124 10.70 -20.81 -12.45
CA ARG A 124 11.20 -19.77 -13.36
C ARG A 124 10.83 -18.39 -12.81
N LYS A 125 11.75 -17.44 -12.99
CA LYS A 125 11.52 -16.02 -12.71
C LYS A 125 11.80 -15.22 -13.97
N ASP A 126 10.90 -14.30 -14.28
CA ASP A 126 11.08 -13.33 -15.36
C ASP A 126 11.48 -11.99 -14.74
N PRO A 127 12.39 -11.22 -15.35
CA PRO A 127 12.64 -9.86 -14.91
C PRO A 127 11.39 -8.99 -15.09
N TYR A 128 11.12 -8.09 -14.15
CA TYR A 128 9.98 -7.19 -14.26
C TYR A 128 10.25 -5.85 -13.57
N ASP A 129 9.49 -4.85 -13.98
CA ASP A 129 9.52 -3.51 -13.39
C ASP A 129 8.26 -3.24 -12.57
N VAL A 130 8.44 -2.57 -11.44
CA VAL A 130 7.40 -1.82 -10.77
C VAL A 130 7.45 -0.40 -11.31
N PHE A 131 6.36 0.07 -11.89
CA PHE A 131 6.26 1.42 -12.43
C PHE A 131 5.59 2.36 -11.43
N LEU A 132 6.12 3.57 -11.25
CA LEU A 132 5.42 4.68 -10.64
C LEU A 132 4.58 5.37 -11.72
N VAL A 133 3.28 5.50 -11.47
CA VAL A 133 2.33 6.17 -12.37
C VAL A 133 2.09 7.58 -11.88
N HIS A 134 2.63 8.57 -12.58
CA HIS A 134 2.49 9.98 -12.24
C HIS A 134 1.07 10.49 -12.46
N ALA A 135 0.71 11.63 -11.87
CA ALA A 135 -0.61 12.25 -12.02
C ALA A 135 -1.00 12.52 -13.50
N THR A 136 -0.02 12.75 -14.36
CA THR A 136 -0.19 12.92 -15.81
C THR A 136 -0.46 11.63 -16.58
N GLY A 137 -0.32 10.45 -15.92
CA GLY A 137 -0.34 9.14 -16.56
C GLY A 137 1.02 8.69 -17.12
N ARG A 138 2.04 9.56 -17.13
CA ARG A 138 3.42 9.18 -17.46
C ARG A 138 3.95 8.18 -16.42
N THR A 139 4.80 7.26 -16.85
CA THR A 139 5.41 6.23 -15.99
C THR A 139 6.91 6.37 -15.88
N THR A 140 7.45 5.98 -14.74
CA THR A 140 8.90 5.83 -14.51
C THR A 140 9.14 4.51 -13.78
N VAL A 141 10.28 3.86 -14.01
CA VAL A 141 10.66 2.66 -13.25
C VAL A 141 10.87 3.04 -11.80
N TYR A 142 10.07 2.47 -10.91
CA TYR A 142 10.15 2.65 -9.48
C TYR A 142 11.13 1.65 -8.85
N LYS A 143 11.10 0.40 -9.35
CA LYS A 143 12.01 -0.67 -8.98
C LYS A 143 12.11 -1.70 -10.10
N HIS A 144 13.32 -2.15 -10.39
CA HIS A 144 13.60 -3.30 -11.27
C HIS A 144 13.86 -4.56 -10.43
N TYR A 145 13.30 -5.69 -10.85
CA TYR A 145 13.51 -7.03 -10.31
C TYR A 145 14.08 -7.94 -11.40
N ASN A 146 15.14 -8.70 -11.05
CA ASN A 146 15.78 -9.72 -11.91
C ASN A 146 15.28 -11.11 -11.52
#